data_31317fd71da1bdad9a7e74a06d851b6a
#
_entry.id   31317fd71da1bdad9a7e74a06d851b6a
#
_cell.length_a   1.000
_cell.length_b   1.000
_cell.length_c   1.000
_cell.angle_alpha   90.00
_cell.angle_beta   90.00
_cell.angle_gamma   90.00
#
_symmetry.space_group_name_H-M   'P 1'
#
loop_
_entity.id
_entity.type
_entity.pdbx_description
1 polymer ?
#
loop_
_entity_poly.entity_id
_entity_poly.type
_entity_poly.pdbx_seq_one_letter_code
_entity_poly.pdbx_strand_id
1 'polypeptide(L)'
;MPVLVEREVFMRKRLVYRADDIGYTRTFDLGAFQGMDEGIVTSADVMFDSPHTREALQWLKERPWISVGWHRHLWESPVADKTLVMHMVDEEGRFVWRHNHQELMNEVPYEEAYTEFKAEMALCHDVLGRYPDTCQVQPEAKNELEQAFKDVCAECGINMNVVRMGSQNPAFSHLNYHSWIVHADNSIMTSEEIMKKRGMVRKPLNKNEVYDLANFKNYDAVKNIQTIAWEEDSEIFMTGGHPGYLDEHIYQESTCTIHRLEELRCAISPEVKQWIIDNQIELVNQRDVIYGTNEYQDHLKEINSPLWVGNMKG
;
A
#
# COMPACT_ATOMS: atom_id res chain seq x y z
N MET A 1 23.67 -16.61 42.98
CA MET A 1 23.84 -15.87 41.74
C MET A 1 22.85 -16.44 40.77
N PRO A 2 21.86 -15.69 40.29
CA PRO A 2 20.99 -16.16 39.23
C PRO A 2 21.76 -16.11 37.92
N VAL A 3 21.80 -17.24 37.22
CA VAL A 3 22.30 -17.36 35.85
C VAL A 3 21.40 -16.53 34.96
N LEU A 4 21.91 -15.39 34.49
CA LEU A 4 21.29 -14.65 33.38
C LEU A 4 21.38 -15.57 32.16
N VAL A 5 20.27 -16.22 31.83
CA VAL A 5 20.10 -16.84 30.52
C VAL A 5 20.03 -15.66 29.56
N GLU A 6 21.08 -15.38 28.83
CA GLU A 6 21.05 -14.55 27.64
C GLU A 6 20.04 -15.18 26.71
N ARG A 7 18.84 -14.57 26.62
CA ARG A 7 17.96 -14.84 25.51
C ARG A 7 18.70 -14.31 24.28
N GLU A 8 19.20 -15.19 23.46
CA GLU A 8 19.53 -14.85 22.08
C GLU A 8 18.26 -14.15 21.51
N VAL A 9 18.38 -12.88 21.28
CA VAL A 9 17.35 -12.11 20.59
C VAL A 9 17.46 -12.51 19.12
N PHE A 10 16.85 -13.64 18.77
CA PHE A 10 16.61 -13.94 17.37
C PHE A 10 15.83 -12.77 16.80
N MET A 11 16.45 -12.00 15.89
CA MET A 11 15.75 -10.97 15.14
C MET A 11 14.64 -11.66 14.35
N ARG A 12 13.39 -11.38 14.72
CA ARG A 12 12.24 -11.94 14.02
C ARG A 12 12.10 -11.27 12.67
N LYS A 13 11.92 -12.09 11.64
CA LYS A 13 11.52 -11.62 10.32
C LYS A 13 10.11 -11.04 10.41
N ARG A 14 9.94 -9.77 10.07
CA ARG A 14 8.65 -9.08 10.10
C ARG A 14 8.19 -8.74 8.69
N LEU A 15 6.91 -8.99 8.39
CA LEU A 15 6.32 -8.75 7.08
C LEU A 15 5.16 -7.78 7.18
N VAL A 16 5.23 -6.70 6.41
CA VAL A 16 4.09 -5.83 6.08
C VAL A 16 3.57 -6.24 4.70
N TYR A 17 2.29 -6.60 4.61
CA TYR A 17 1.62 -6.78 3.32
C TYR A 17 0.58 -5.68 3.12
N ARG A 18 0.81 -4.80 2.15
CA ARG A 18 -0.01 -3.63 1.88
C ARG A 18 -0.93 -3.85 0.68
N ALA A 19 -2.19 -3.47 0.81
CA ALA A 19 -3.13 -3.37 -0.29
C ALA A 19 -3.22 -1.93 -0.79
N ASP A 20 -2.91 -1.70 -2.06
CA ASP A 20 -3.03 -0.41 -2.74
C ASP A 20 -4.43 -0.27 -3.38
N ASP A 21 -4.80 0.93 -3.81
CA ASP A 21 -6.05 1.29 -4.50
C ASP A 21 -7.33 1.08 -3.70
N ILE A 22 -7.29 1.11 -2.37
CA ILE A 22 -8.50 0.99 -1.54
C ILE A 22 -9.43 2.19 -1.75
N GLY A 23 -10.71 1.93 -1.94
CA GLY A 23 -11.73 2.94 -2.29
C GLY A 23 -11.95 3.07 -3.81
N TYR A 24 -11.18 2.37 -4.64
CA TYR A 24 -11.27 2.48 -6.10
C TYR A 24 -12.63 2.04 -6.62
N THR A 25 -13.02 0.79 -6.36
CA THR A 25 -14.37 0.31 -6.65
C THR A 25 -14.85 -0.61 -5.53
N ARG A 26 -16.16 -0.67 -5.33
CA ARG A 26 -16.74 -1.54 -4.29
C ARG A 26 -16.37 -3.01 -4.48
N THR A 27 -16.37 -3.47 -5.73
CA THR A 27 -16.03 -4.86 -6.05
C THR A 27 -14.58 -5.17 -5.73
N PHE A 28 -13.67 -4.24 -6.07
CA PHE A 28 -12.26 -4.36 -5.73
C PHE A 28 -12.06 -4.41 -4.21
N ASP A 29 -12.68 -3.49 -3.49
CA ASP A 29 -12.57 -3.37 -2.04
C ASP A 29 -13.01 -4.64 -1.32
N LEU A 30 -14.07 -5.33 -1.79
CA LEU A 30 -14.52 -6.60 -1.21
C LEU A 30 -13.42 -7.67 -1.23
N GLY A 31 -12.62 -7.74 -2.31
CA GLY A 31 -11.47 -8.65 -2.37
C GLY A 31 -10.35 -8.22 -1.41
N ALA A 32 -10.02 -6.94 -1.40
CA ALA A 32 -9.00 -6.42 -0.49
C ALA A 32 -9.38 -6.63 0.99
N PHE A 33 -10.64 -6.39 1.33
CA PHE A 33 -11.18 -6.62 2.67
C PHE A 33 -11.15 -8.09 3.06
N GLN A 34 -11.43 -9.01 2.13
CA GLN A 34 -11.23 -10.43 2.37
C GLN A 34 -9.75 -10.74 2.66
N GLY A 35 -8.83 -10.11 1.95
CA GLY A 35 -7.39 -10.22 2.23
C GLY A 35 -6.99 -9.72 3.62
N MET A 36 -7.70 -8.71 4.16
CA MET A 36 -7.49 -8.17 5.50
C MET A 36 -8.13 -9.02 6.60
N ASP A 37 -9.37 -9.49 6.39
CA ASP A 37 -10.11 -10.26 7.40
C ASP A 37 -9.66 -11.73 7.48
N GLU A 38 -9.38 -12.34 6.33
CA GLU A 38 -9.10 -13.77 6.21
C GLU A 38 -7.66 -14.07 5.80
N GLY A 39 -6.90 -13.07 5.39
CA GLY A 39 -5.61 -13.22 4.73
C GLY A 39 -4.42 -12.72 5.53
N ILE A 40 -3.49 -12.12 4.78
CA ILE A 40 -2.21 -11.62 5.28
C ILE A 40 -2.05 -10.10 5.07
N VAL A 41 -3.09 -9.41 4.58
CA VAL A 41 -3.04 -7.96 4.36
C VAL A 41 -3.08 -7.25 5.71
N THR A 42 -2.07 -6.44 5.98
CA THR A 42 -1.89 -5.74 7.26
C THR A 42 -2.08 -4.24 7.17
N SER A 43 -2.07 -3.71 5.96
CA SER A 43 -2.09 -2.26 5.70
C SER A 43 -2.88 -1.95 4.44
N ALA A 44 -3.53 -0.80 4.39
CA ALA A 44 -4.38 -0.31 3.31
C ALA A 44 -3.93 1.08 2.84
N ASP A 45 -3.61 1.25 1.57
CA ASP A 45 -3.37 2.57 0.99
C ASP A 45 -4.63 3.02 0.24
N VAL A 46 -5.25 4.10 0.73
CA VAL A 46 -6.57 4.59 0.33
C VAL A 46 -6.46 5.70 -0.69
N MET A 47 -7.23 5.57 -1.79
CA MET A 47 -7.44 6.61 -2.80
C MET A 47 -8.60 7.50 -2.36
N PHE A 48 -8.32 8.75 -1.96
CA PHE A 48 -9.37 9.62 -1.41
C PHE A 48 -10.26 10.27 -2.49
N ASP A 49 -9.78 10.34 -3.72
CA ASP A 49 -10.47 10.87 -4.89
C ASP A 49 -11.49 9.91 -5.51
N SER A 50 -11.67 8.72 -4.95
CA SER A 50 -12.46 7.64 -5.55
C SER A 50 -13.88 7.56 -4.96
N PRO A 51 -14.87 7.08 -5.75
CA PRO A 51 -16.27 7.13 -5.34
C PRO A 51 -16.62 6.25 -4.13
N HIS A 52 -15.84 5.22 -3.85
CA HIS A 52 -16.08 4.28 -2.76
C HIS A 52 -15.24 4.55 -1.50
N THR A 53 -14.41 5.59 -1.52
CA THR A 53 -13.53 5.97 -0.40
C THR A 53 -14.25 6.05 0.93
N ARG A 54 -15.42 6.71 0.98
CA ARG A 54 -16.18 6.87 2.23
C ARG A 54 -16.62 5.53 2.81
N GLU A 55 -17.11 4.61 1.97
CA GLU A 55 -17.51 3.25 2.40
C GLU A 55 -16.29 2.45 2.88
N ALA A 56 -15.18 2.54 2.16
CA ALA A 56 -13.93 1.89 2.53
C ALA A 56 -13.38 2.40 3.89
N LEU A 57 -13.40 3.71 4.10
CA LEU A 57 -12.98 4.30 5.38
C LEU A 57 -13.88 3.90 6.54
N GLN A 58 -15.20 3.79 6.33
CA GLN A 58 -16.13 3.29 7.35
C GLN A 58 -15.81 1.84 7.73
N TRP A 59 -15.52 1.00 6.73
CA TRP A 59 -15.12 -0.38 6.94
C TRP A 59 -13.77 -0.47 7.70
N LEU A 60 -12.78 0.34 7.33
CA LEU A 60 -11.47 0.41 7.99
C LEU A 60 -11.57 0.94 9.44
N LYS A 61 -12.52 1.84 9.72
CA LYS A 61 -12.77 2.35 11.08
C LYS A 61 -13.09 1.25 12.08
N GLU A 62 -13.79 0.20 11.63
CA GLU A 62 -14.12 -0.98 12.46
C GLU A 62 -12.94 -1.94 12.62
N ARG A 63 -11.82 -1.69 11.94
CA ARG A 63 -10.62 -2.55 11.90
C ARG A 63 -9.36 -1.76 12.27
N PRO A 64 -9.28 -1.28 13.53
CA PRO A 64 -8.20 -0.40 13.96
C PRO A 64 -6.80 -1.04 13.86
N TRP A 65 -6.72 -2.36 13.75
CA TRP A 65 -5.47 -3.10 13.55
C TRP A 65 -4.92 -3.04 12.12
N ILE A 66 -5.67 -2.50 11.17
CA ILE A 66 -5.18 -2.21 9.82
C ILE A 66 -4.65 -0.77 9.79
N SER A 67 -3.38 -0.59 9.42
CA SER A 67 -2.86 0.76 9.19
C SER A 67 -3.38 1.32 7.86
N VAL A 68 -3.56 2.64 7.81
CA VAL A 68 -4.10 3.34 6.66
C VAL A 68 -3.05 4.29 6.10
N GLY A 69 -2.72 4.12 4.82
CA GLY A 69 -1.88 5.04 4.08
C GLY A 69 -2.67 5.91 3.12
N TRP A 70 -2.09 7.04 2.76
CA TRP A 70 -2.61 7.91 1.72
C TRP A 70 -2.02 7.53 0.36
N HIS A 71 -2.85 6.88 -0.48
CA HIS A 71 -2.52 6.60 -1.87
C HIS A 71 -2.93 7.79 -2.75
N ARG A 72 -2.03 8.76 -2.89
CA ARG A 72 -2.27 9.91 -3.77
C ARG A 72 -2.38 9.44 -5.21
N HIS A 73 -3.57 9.25 -5.68
CA HIS A 73 -3.85 8.77 -7.02
C HIS A 73 -4.22 9.89 -7.98
N LEU A 74 -5.16 10.76 -7.60
CA LEU A 74 -5.67 11.88 -8.40
C LEU A 74 -6.17 11.40 -9.77
N TRP A 75 -7.06 10.43 -9.76
CA TRP A 75 -7.51 9.78 -11.00
C TRP A 75 -8.99 10.03 -11.31
N GLU A 76 -9.84 10.04 -10.28
CA GLU A 76 -11.29 10.13 -10.47
C GLU A 76 -11.80 11.58 -10.42
N SER A 77 -12.18 12.06 -9.26
CA SER A 77 -12.73 13.38 -9.09
C SER A 77 -12.24 14.00 -7.78
N PRO A 78 -12.05 15.34 -7.75
CA PRO A 78 -11.64 16.01 -6.52
C PRO A 78 -12.68 15.87 -5.41
N VAL A 79 -12.20 15.84 -4.18
CA VAL A 79 -13.00 15.92 -2.96
C VAL A 79 -13.41 17.35 -2.68
N ALA A 80 -12.56 18.32 -3.01
CA ALA A 80 -12.85 19.74 -2.90
C ALA A 80 -13.96 20.16 -3.89
N ASP A 81 -14.58 21.31 -3.62
CA ASP A 81 -15.48 21.95 -4.59
C ASP A 81 -14.69 22.26 -5.88
N LYS A 82 -15.19 21.76 -7.01
CA LYS A 82 -14.57 21.90 -8.33
C LYS A 82 -14.29 23.34 -8.74
N THR A 83 -15.06 24.30 -8.21
CA THR A 83 -14.84 25.73 -8.45
C THR A 83 -13.59 26.28 -7.76
N LEU A 84 -13.05 25.54 -6.76
CA LEU A 84 -11.85 25.91 -6.02
C LEU A 84 -10.58 25.24 -6.58
N VAL A 85 -10.74 24.29 -7.52
CA VAL A 85 -9.66 23.49 -8.09
C VAL A 85 -9.77 23.37 -9.61
N MET A 86 -10.10 24.48 -10.25
CA MET A 86 -10.48 24.54 -11.69
C MET A 86 -9.36 24.11 -12.63
N HIS A 87 -8.08 24.31 -12.27
CA HIS A 87 -6.95 23.86 -13.09
C HIS A 87 -6.67 22.35 -12.93
N MET A 88 -7.30 21.70 -11.97
CA MET A 88 -7.14 20.27 -11.73
C MET A 88 -8.18 19.43 -12.46
N VAL A 89 -9.27 20.03 -12.96
CA VAL A 89 -10.41 19.28 -13.50
C VAL A 89 -10.72 19.64 -14.95
N ASP A 90 -11.24 18.64 -15.68
CA ASP A 90 -11.77 18.78 -17.02
C ASP A 90 -13.24 19.28 -17.01
N GLU A 91 -13.87 19.35 -18.19
CA GLU A 91 -15.26 19.80 -18.36
C GLU A 91 -16.28 18.87 -17.65
N GLU A 92 -15.94 17.57 -17.50
CA GLU A 92 -16.73 16.59 -16.76
C GLU A 92 -16.49 16.70 -15.24
N GLY A 93 -15.49 17.49 -14.82
CA GLY A 93 -15.11 17.69 -13.42
C GLY A 93 -14.34 16.51 -12.85
N ARG A 94 -13.57 15.82 -13.69
CA ARG A 94 -12.62 14.77 -13.33
C ARG A 94 -11.21 15.31 -13.50
N PHE A 95 -10.24 14.69 -12.85
CA PHE A 95 -8.86 15.14 -12.95
C PHE A 95 -8.36 15.13 -14.40
N VAL A 96 -7.77 16.25 -14.86
CA VAL A 96 -7.36 16.48 -16.26
C VAL A 96 -6.31 15.50 -16.78
N TRP A 97 -5.49 14.93 -15.90
CA TRP A 97 -4.39 14.03 -16.26
C TRP A 97 -4.74 12.55 -16.31
N ARG A 98 -6.00 12.17 -16.03
CA ARG A 98 -6.41 10.75 -15.98
C ARG A 98 -6.20 9.97 -17.30
N HIS A 99 -6.06 10.62 -18.42
CA HIS A 99 -5.79 10.01 -19.71
C HIS A 99 -4.32 10.15 -20.17
N ASN A 100 -3.37 10.09 -19.24
CA ASN A 100 -1.94 10.19 -19.46
C ASN A 100 -1.42 11.61 -19.78
N HIS A 101 -2.11 12.64 -19.33
CA HIS A 101 -1.68 14.05 -19.42
C HIS A 101 -0.89 14.47 -18.18
N GLN A 102 0.09 13.64 -17.78
CA GLN A 102 0.87 13.86 -16.56
C GLN A 102 1.63 15.20 -16.55
N GLU A 103 1.93 15.75 -17.72
CA GLU A 103 2.55 17.07 -17.86
C GLU A 103 1.70 18.18 -17.24
N LEU A 104 0.36 18.06 -17.27
CA LEU A 104 -0.56 19.04 -16.69
C LEU A 104 -0.44 19.17 -15.17
N MET A 105 0.10 18.15 -14.50
CA MET A 105 0.38 18.23 -13.06
C MET A 105 1.38 19.33 -12.71
N ASN A 106 2.22 19.75 -13.67
CA ASN A 106 3.20 20.82 -13.47
C ASN A 106 2.58 22.23 -13.55
N GLU A 107 1.34 22.33 -14.02
CA GLU A 107 0.63 23.60 -14.24
C GLU A 107 -0.38 23.89 -13.12
N VAL A 108 -0.54 22.98 -12.17
CA VAL A 108 -1.48 23.12 -11.05
C VAL A 108 -0.95 24.15 -10.05
N PRO A 109 -1.74 25.22 -9.75
CA PRO A 109 -1.38 26.18 -8.72
C PRO A 109 -1.33 25.53 -7.33
N TYR A 110 -0.36 25.96 -6.51
CA TYR A 110 -0.20 25.48 -5.13
C TYR A 110 -1.51 25.53 -4.31
N GLU A 111 -2.22 26.65 -4.36
CA GLU A 111 -3.44 26.87 -3.57
C GLU A 111 -4.57 25.91 -3.94
N GLU A 112 -4.69 25.52 -5.22
CA GLU A 112 -5.68 24.53 -5.66
C GLU A 112 -5.30 23.13 -5.20
N ALA A 113 -4.04 22.76 -5.39
CA ALA A 113 -3.52 21.48 -4.90
C ALA A 113 -3.64 21.34 -3.38
N TYR A 114 -3.28 22.41 -2.64
CA TYR A 114 -3.41 22.44 -1.19
C TYR A 114 -4.87 22.32 -0.74
N THR A 115 -5.79 23.00 -1.43
CA THR A 115 -7.24 22.94 -1.16
C THR A 115 -7.77 21.50 -1.33
N GLU A 116 -7.41 20.85 -2.43
CA GLU A 116 -7.79 19.45 -2.67
C GLU A 116 -7.25 18.52 -1.60
N PHE A 117 -5.96 18.56 -1.32
CA PHE A 117 -5.34 17.67 -0.34
C PHE A 117 -5.86 17.90 1.09
N LYS A 118 -6.20 19.14 1.45
CA LYS A 118 -6.88 19.43 2.73
C LYS A 118 -8.29 18.84 2.76
N ALA A 119 -9.02 18.85 1.64
CA ALA A 119 -10.35 18.26 1.55
C ALA A 119 -10.29 16.72 1.67
N GLU A 120 -9.32 16.07 1.02
CA GLU A 120 -9.08 14.64 1.19
C GLU A 120 -8.78 14.27 2.65
N MET A 121 -7.94 15.06 3.32
CA MET A 121 -7.61 14.83 4.73
C MET A 121 -8.80 15.09 5.67
N ALA A 122 -9.62 16.10 5.38
CA ALA A 122 -10.86 16.34 6.10
C ALA A 122 -11.83 15.16 5.95
N LEU A 123 -12.01 14.63 4.73
CA LEU A 123 -12.80 13.43 4.47
C LEU A 123 -12.30 12.23 5.29
N CYS A 124 -11.00 12.00 5.28
CA CYS A 124 -10.39 10.91 6.05
C CYS A 124 -10.68 11.08 7.54
N HIS A 125 -10.39 12.24 8.10
CA HIS A 125 -10.58 12.51 9.51
C HIS A 125 -12.06 12.42 9.95
N ASP A 126 -12.97 12.93 9.14
CA ASP A 126 -14.41 12.91 9.43
C ASP A 126 -14.96 11.47 9.50
N VAL A 127 -14.49 10.58 8.63
CA VAL A 127 -15.01 9.21 8.55
C VAL A 127 -14.22 8.27 9.44
N LEU A 128 -12.90 8.23 9.30
CA LEU A 128 -12.02 7.31 10.01
C LEU A 128 -11.78 7.74 11.47
N GLY A 129 -11.88 9.04 11.75
CA GLY A 129 -11.59 9.65 13.08
C GLY A 129 -10.13 9.97 13.30
N ARG A 130 -9.26 9.80 12.31
CA ARG A 130 -7.82 10.10 12.32
C ARG A 130 -7.32 10.37 10.90
N TYR A 131 -6.13 10.93 10.80
CA TYR A 131 -5.43 11.04 9.53
C TYR A 131 -4.78 9.70 9.13
N PRO A 132 -4.38 9.54 7.84
CA PRO A 132 -3.58 8.40 7.42
C PRO A 132 -2.27 8.31 8.21
N ASP A 133 -1.78 7.10 8.42
CA ASP A 133 -0.55 6.83 9.14
C ASP A 133 0.68 7.13 8.28
N THR A 134 0.55 6.89 6.97
CA THR A 134 1.65 6.95 6.00
C THR A 134 1.20 7.56 4.68
N CYS A 135 2.17 7.97 3.88
CA CYS A 135 1.98 8.31 2.47
C CYS A 135 3.28 8.10 1.68
N GLN A 136 3.16 8.14 0.35
CA GLN A 136 4.32 8.09 -0.55
C GLN A 136 4.57 9.50 -1.09
N VAL A 137 5.65 10.15 -0.65
CA VAL A 137 6.07 11.48 -1.10
C VAL A 137 7.44 11.38 -1.76
N GLN A 138 7.65 12.13 -2.84
CA GLN A 138 8.99 12.29 -3.40
C GLN A 138 9.89 13.07 -2.42
N PRO A 139 11.18 12.73 -2.31
CA PRO A 139 12.10 13.42 -1.40
C PRO A 139 12.18 14.94 -1.68
N GLU A 140 12.18 15.29 -2.96
CA GLU A 140 12.18 16.67 -3.42
C GLU A 140 10.89 16.94 -4.19
N ALA A 141 10.17 18.00 -3.82
CA ALA A 141 9.02 18.47 -4.57
C ALA A 141 9.51 19.06 -5.91
N LYS A 142 8.97 18.54 -7.03
CA LYS A 142 9.35 18.96 -8.38
C LYS A 142 8.46 20.08 -8.94
N ASN A 143 7.30 20.27 -8.35
CA ASN A 143 6.29 21.25 -8.75
C ASN A 143 5.44 21.66 -7.54
N GLU A 144 4.54 22.61 -7.75
CA GLU A 144 3.65 23.14 -6.70
C GLU A 144 2.68 22.10 -6.15
N LEU A 145 2.19 21.18 -6.98
CA LEU A 145 1.35 20.05 -6.56
C LEU A 145 2.07 19.17 -5.53
N GLU A 146 3.30 18.79 -5.81
CA GLU A 146 4.10 17.96 -4.88
C GLU A 146 4.46 18.71 -3.60
N GLN A 147 4.69 20.02 -3.69
CA GLN A 147 4.96 20.85 -2.52
C GLN A 147 3.71 20.94 -1.62
N ALA A 148 2.54 21.20 -2.19
CA ALA A 148 1.28 21.26 -1.45
C ALA A 148 0.97 19.92 -0.74
N PHE A 149 1.19 18.78 -1.43
CA PHE A 149 1.02 17.45 -0.86
C PHE A 149 1.93 17.24 0.37
N LYS A 150 3.18 17.64 0.24
CA LYS A 150 4.19 17.53 1.29
C LYS A 150 3.84 18.37 2.52
N ASP A 151 3.36 19.58 2.29
CA ASP A 151 2.98 20.51 3.36
C ASP A 151 1.75 20.00 4.11
N VAL A 152 0.74 19.50 3.42
CA VAL A 152 -0.45 18.89 4.02
C VAL A 152 -0.08 17.62 4.82
N CYS A 153 0.81 16.78 4.30
CA CYS A 153 1.32 15.63 5.05
C CYS A 153 1.99 16.05 6.36
N ALA A 154 2.83 17.08 6.31
CA ALA A 154 3.52 17.60 7.49
C ALA A 154 2.53 18.19 8.52
N GLU A 155 1.54 18.96 8.08
CA GLU A 155 0.50 19.53 8.93
C GLU A 155 -0.37 18.47 9.62
N CYS A 156 -0.68 17.39 8.91
CA CYS A 156 -1.48 16.29 9.43
C CYS A 156 -0.66 15.25 10.23
N GLY A 157 0.65 15.42 10.32
CA GLY A 157 1.53 14.50 11.03
C GLY A 157 1.66 13.13 10.36
N ILE A 158 1.45 13.08 9.03
CA ILE A 158 1.52 11.84 8.26
C ILE A 158 2.98 11.46 8.03
N ASN A 159 3.33 10.21 8.28
CA ASN A 159 4.68 9.72 8.06
C ASN A 159 4.96 9.55 6.56
N MET A 160 5.90 10.34 6.07
CA MET A 160 6.30 10.38 4.67
C MET A 160 7.39 9.34 4.40
N ASN A 161 7.29 8.64 3.27
CA ASN A 161 8.34 7.75 2.72
C ASN A 161 8.66 6.46 3.49
N VAL A 162 7.84 6.03 4.43
CA VAL A 162 8.08 4.77 5.16
C VAL A 162 8.13 3.56 4.23
N VAL A 163 7.34 3.61 3.18
CA VAL A 163 7.03 2.45 2.34
C VAL A 163 8.10 2.15 1.28
N ARG A 164 8.77 3.16 0.73
CA ARG A 164 9.73 2.99 -0.37
C ARG A 164 11.18 3.24 0.02
N MET A 165 11.40 3.97 1.10
CA MET A 165 12.70 4.53 1.42
C MET A 165 13.11 4.32 2.88
N GLY A 166 12.62 3.24 3.51
CA GLY A 166 12.83 3.00 4.95
C GLY A 166 14.26 3.24 5.40
N SER A 167 15.24 2.62 4.75
CA SER A 167 16.66 2.79 5.06
C SER A 167 17.25 4.14 4.61
N GLN A 168 16.64 4.82 3.66
CA GLN A 168 17.08 6.13 3.17
C GLN A 168 16.45 7.30 3.94
N ASN A 169 15.36 7.05 4.68
CA ASN A 169 14.80 8.07 5.55
C ASN A 169 15.55 8.10 6.86
N PRO A 170 16.20 9.24 7.23
CA PRO A 170 16.98 9.34 8.48
C PRO A 170 16.19 8.98 9.74
N ALA A 171 14.87 9.21 9.75
CA ALA A 171 13.99 8.87 10.88
C ALA A 171 13.86 7.36 11.08
N PHE A 172 14.08 6.55 10.03
CA PHE A 172 13.95 5.10 10.04
C PHE A 172 15.25 4.37 9.73
N SER A 173 16.39 5.08 9.68
CA SER A 173 17.72 4.50 9.37
C SER A 173 18.18 3.45 10.39
N HIS A 174 17.54 3.40 11.57
CA HIS A 174 17.78 2.39 12.60
C HIS A 174 17.01 1.09 12.34
N LEU A 175 16.12 1.06 11.33
CA LEU A 175 15.36 -0.13 10.96
C LEU A 175 16.01 -0.79 9.75
N ASN A 176 16.34 -2.07 9.87
CA ASN A 176 16.70 -2.90 8.73
C ASN A 176 15.45 -3.21 7.91
N TYR A 177 15.14 -2.30 7.00
CA TYR A 177 13.92 -2.32 6.22
C TYR A 177 14.22 -2.62 4.76
N HIS A 178 13.59 -3.66 4.23
CA HIS A 178 13.68 -4.03 2.83
C HIS A 178 12.32 -3.99 2.16
N SER A 179 12.31 -3.51 0.92
CA SER A 179 11.17 -3.61 0.03
C SER A 179 11.60 -4.39 -1.20
N TRP A 180 10.79 -5.30 -1.66
CA TRP A 180 11.11 -6.11 -2.85
C TRP A 180 11.24 -5.29 -4.15
N ILE A 181 10.84 -4.03 -4.14
CA ILE A 181 11.04 -3.08 -5.25
C ILE A 181 12.33 -2.27 -5.14
N VAL A 182 13.16 -2.55 -4.12
CA VAL A 182 14.41 -1.85 -3.85
C VAL A 182 15.57 -2.83 -4.11
N HIS A 183 16.62 -2.37 -4.77
CA HIS A 183 17.86 -3.12 -4.93
C HIS A 183 18.66 -3.19 -3.61
N ALA A 184 19.63 -4.08 -3.56
CA ALA A 184 20.50 -4.22 -2.40
C ALA A 184 21.29 -2.93 -2.04
N ASP A 185 21.52 -2.05 -3.02
CA ASP A 185 22.14 -0.74 -2.83
C ASP A 185 21.13 0.37 -2.44
N ASN A 186 19.89 0.00 -2.12
CA ASN A 186 18.77 0.88 -1.80
C ASN A 186 18.25 1.75 -2.94
N SER A 187 18.70 1.55 -4.18
CA SER A 187 18.07 2.19 -5.33
C SER A 187 16.70 1.55 -5.63
N ILE A 188 15.75 2.37 -6.11
CA ILE A 188 14.41 1.88 -6.45
C ILE A 188 14.45 1.21 -7.83
N MET A 189 13.92 0.01 -7.93
CA MET A 189 13.79 -0.71 -9.19
C MET A 189 12.91 0.06 -10.17
N THR A 190 13.31 0.05 -11.44
CA THR A 190 12.48 0.56 -12.53
C THR A 190 11.21 -0.29 -12.68
N SER A 191 10.18 0.28 -13.31
CA SER A 191 8.95 -0.47 -13.61
C SER A 191 9.22 -1.73 -14.43
N GLU A 192 10.20 -1.70 -15.33
CA GLU A 192 10.59 -2.87 -16.15
C GLU A 192 11.23 -3.97 -15.29
N GLU A 193 12.12 -3.62 -14.38
CA GLU A 193 12.74 -4.57 -13.45
C GLU A 193 11.73 -5.20 -12.52
N ILE A 194 10.78 -4.42 -11.99
CA ILE A 194 9.67 -4.90 -11.17
C ILE A 194 8.83 -5.92 -11.95
N MET A 195 8.47 -5.59 -13.19
CA MET A 195 7.67 -6.49 -14.03
C MET A 195 8.42 -7.79 -14.34
N LYS A 196 9.71 -7.70 -14.65
CA LYS A 196 10.56 -8.86 -14.87
C LYS A 196 10.66 -9.74 -13.63
N LYS A 197 10.84 -9.13 -12.46
CA LYS A 197 10.89 -9.84 -11.17
C LYS A 197 9.56 -10.55 -10.86
N ARG A 198 8.43 -9.97 -11.25
CA ARG A 198 7.09 -10.59 -11.14
C ARG A 198 6.82 -11.67 -12.20
N GLY A 199 7.73 -11.93 -13.13
CA GLY A 199 7.53 -12.86 -14.21
C GLY A 199 6.57 -12.38 -15.31
N MET A 200 6.32 -11.06 -15.36
CA MET A 200 5.47 -10.45 -16.38
C MET A 200 6.24 -10.23 -17.67
N VAL A 201 5.57 -10.38 -18.82
CA VAL A 201 6.24 -10.47 -20.10
C VAL A 201 6.80 -9.14 -20.59
N ARG A 202 6.09 -8.03 -20.36
CA ARG A 202 6.48 -6.69 -20.79
C ARG A 202 5.62 -5.58 -20.19
N LYS A 203 6.12 -4.36 -20.28
CA LYS A 203 5.39 -3.12 -20.02
C LYS A 203 5.69 -2.09 -21.12
N PRO A 204 4.75 -1.17 -21.40
CA PRO A 204 3.35 -1.18 -20.96
C PRO A 204 2.53 -2.19 -21.77
N LEU A 205 1.53 -2.80 -21.12
CA LEU A 205 0.48 -3.55 -21.82
C LEU A 205 -0.58 -2.56 -22.32
N ASN A 206 -1.06 -2.75 -23.53
CA ASN A 206 -2.20 -1.97 -24.02
C ASN A 206 -3.53 -2.58 -23.55
N LYS A 207 -4.63 -1.86 -23.78
CA LYS A 207 -5.96 -2.25 -23.32
C LYS A 207 -6.37 -3.68 -23.73
N ASN A 208 -5.96 -4.13 -24.91
CA ASN A 208 -6.29 -5.48 -25.40
C ASN A 208 -5.43 -6.56 -24.74
N GLU A 209 -4.22 -6.22 -24.33
CA GLU A 209 -3.23 -7.15 -23.78
C GLU A 209 -3.40 -7.40 -22.29
N VAL A 210 -3.99 -6.46 -21.55
CA VAL A 210 -4.17 -6.56 -20.10
C VAL A 210 -5.20 -7.63 -19.68
N TYR A 211 -5.94 -8.18 -20.62
CA TYR A 211 -6.88 -9.28 -20.44
C TYR A 211 -6.46 -10.57 -21.15
N ASP A 212 -5.35 -10.57 -21.87
CA ASP A 212 -4.80 -11.79 -22.43
C ASP A 212 -4.04 -12.59 -21.35
N LEU A 213 -4.63 -13.69 -20.91
CA LEU A 213 -4.06 -14.57 -19.89
C LEU A 213 -2.66 -15.09 -20.27
N ALA A 214 -2.32 -15.15 -21.57
CA ALA A 214 -0.99 -15.55 -22.01
C ALA A 214 0.10 -14.58 -21.50
N ASN A 215 -0.23 -13.30 -21.29
CA ASN A 215 0.70 -12.30 -20.76
C ASN A 215 0.98 -12.48 -19.25
N PHE A 216 0.13 -13.23 -18.55
CA PHE A 216 0.21 -13.45 -17.10
C PHE A 216 0.57 -14.89 -16.73
N LYS A 217 0.79 -15.78 -17.69
CA LYS A 217 1.05 -17.21 -17.43
C LYS A 217 2.24 -17.51 -16.53
N ASN A 218 3.20 -16.58 -16.45
CA ASN A 218 4.38 -16.68 -15.60
C ASN A 218 4.25 -15.85 -14.31
N TYR A 219 3.15 -15.12 -14.15
CA TYR A 219 2.89 -14.35 -12.95
C TYR A 219 2.25 -15.25 -11.90
N ASP A 220 2.98 -15.51 -10.83
CA ASP A 220 2.53 -16.32 -9.70
C ASP A 220 2.86 -15.56 -8.40
N ALA A 221 1.88 -14.85 -7.88
CA ALA A 221 2.05 -14.02 -6.69
C ALA A 221 2.36 -14.87 -5.45
N VAL A 222 1.87 -16.12 -5.37
CA VAL A 222 2.17 -17.05 -4.28
C VAL A 222 3.65 -17.43 -4.29
N LYS A 223 4.19 -17.79 -5.44
CA LYS A 223 5.63 -18.09 -5.56
C LYS A 223 6.48 -16.84 -5.34
N ASN A 224 6.04 -15.70 -5.86
CA ASN A 224 6.79 -14.45 -5.71
C ASN A 224 6.98 -14.05 -4.26
N ILE A 225 5.95 -14.14 -3.42
CA ILE A 225 6.08 -13.82 -2.01
C ILE A 225 7.01 -14.80 -1.27
N GLN A 226 6.99 -16.08 -1.64
CA GLN A 226 7.83 -17.11 -1.05
C GLN A 226 9.32 -16.98 -1.46
N THR A 227 9.62 -16.23 -2.52
CA THR A 227 11.01 -15.94 -2.95
C THR A 227 11.63 -14.73 -2.28
N ILE A 228 10.94 -14.12 -1.32
CA ILE A 228 11.52 -13.04 -0.51
C ILE A 228 12.80 -13.55 0.13
N ALA A 229 13.93 -13.06 -0.35
CA ALA A 229 15.21 -13.31 0.28
C ALA A 229 15.33 -12.37 1.49
N TRP A 230 15.18 -12.94 2.67
CA TRP A 230 15.56 -12.26 3.90
C TRP A 230 17.09 -12.27 3.95
N GLU A 231 17.69 -11.11 3.83
CA GLU A 231 19.10 -10.97 4.17
C GLU A 231 19.27 -11.27 5.66
N GLU A 232 20.42 -11.79 6.08
CA GLU A 232 20.61 -12.28 7.46
C GLU A 232 20.35 -11.21 8.54
N ASP A 233 20.46 -9.93 8.15
CA ASP A 233 20.24 -8.76 8.99
C ASP A 233 18.90 -8.04 8.70
N SER A 234 18.07 -8.55 7.77
CA SER A 234 16.78 -7.95 7.44
C SER A 234 15.75 -8.22 8.52
N GLU A 235 15.36 -7.18 9.22
CA GLU A 235 14.33 -7.25 10.25
C GLU A 235 12.92 -7.12 9.69
N ILE A 236 12.72 -6.20 8.71
CA ILE A 236 11.41 -5.88 8.17
C ILE A 236 11.44 -5.97 6.66
N PHE A 237 10.47 -6.69 6.10
CA PHE A 237 10.20 -6.72 4.68
C PHE A 237 8.81 -6.19 4.40
N MET A 238 8.70 -5.27 3.45
CA MET A 238 7.41 -4.80 2.98
C MET A 238 7.18 -5.22 1.53
N THR A 239 6.04 -5.81 1.30
CA THR A 239 5.50 -6.08 -0.02
C THR A 239 4.06 -5.59 -0.08
N GLY A 240 3.50 -5.58 -1.26
CA GLY A 240 2.12 -5.19 -1.46
C GLY A 240 1.73 -5.37 -2.92
N GLY A 241 0.52 -5.03 -3.20
CA GLY A 241 -0.10 -5.11 -4.50
C GLY A 241 -1.52 -4.57 -4.45
N HIS A 242 -2.31 -5.03 -5.38
CA HIS A 242 -3.69 -4.61 -5.56
C HIS A 242 -4.63 -5.82 -5.39
N PRO A 243 -4.62 -6.51 -4.24
CA PRO A 243 -5.43 -7.71 -4.05
C PRO A 243 -6.92 -7.35 -4.09
N GLY A 244 -7.63 -7.74 -5.15
CA GLY A 244 -9.02 -7.35 -5.29
C GLY A 244 -9.72 -8.06 -6.45
N TYR A 245 -11.04 -7.98 -6.46
CA TYR A 245 -11.85 -8.47 -7.56
C TYR A 245 -11.88 -7.48 -8.72
N LEU A 246 -12.26 -7.95 -9.91
CA LEU A 246 -12.40 -7.13 -11.12
C LEU A 246 -13.88 -6.80 -11.36
N ASP A 247 -14.11 -5.61 -11.88
CA ASP A 247 -15.42 -5.15 -12.35
C ASP A 247 -15.32 -4.35 -13.65
N GLU A 248 -16.46 -3.84 -14.12
CA GLU A 248 -16.55 -3.11 -15.37
C GLU A 248 -15.74 -1.81 -15.35
N HIS A 249 -15.69 -1.10 -14.21
CA HIS A 249 -14.94 0.14 -14.10
C HIS A 249 -13.44 -0.12 -14.24
N ILE A 250 -12.90 -1.11 -13.52
CA ILE A 250 -11.51 -1.53 -13.66
C ILE A 250 -11.23 -2.00 -15.09
N TYR A 251 -12.17 -2.72 -15.70
CA TYR A 251 -12.05 -3.15 -17.09
C TYR A 251 -11.90 -1.96 -18.05
N GLN A 252 -12.64 -0.91 -17.83
CA GLN A 252 -12.65 0.25 -18.73
C GLN A 252 -11.48 1.20 -18.48
N GLU A 253 -11.10 1.43 -17.23
CA GLU A 253 -10.24 2.54 -16.83
C GLU A 253 -8.80 2.12 -16.46
N SER A 254 -8.59 0.86 -16.06
CA SER A 254 -7.28 0.43 -15.56
C SER A 254 -6.54 -0.51 -16.51
N THR A 255 -5.21 -0.43 -16.51
CA THR A 255 -4.33 -1.46 -17.08
C THR A 255 -3.84 -2.46 -16.03
N CYS A 256 -4.13 -2.20 -14.74
CA CYS A 256 -3.87 -3.09 -13.62
C CYS A 256 -5.08 -4.02 -13.44
N THR A 257 -5.06 -5.21 -14.03
CA THR A 257 -6.23 -6.08 -14.17
C THR A 257 -6.02 -7.47 -13.57
N ILE A 258 -5.71 -8.47 -14.38
CA ILE A 258 -5.66 -9.89 -13.98
C ILE A 258 -4.74 -10.16 -12.80
N HIS A 259 -3.63 -9.45 -12.69
CA HIS A 259 -2.73 -9.62 -11.53
C HIS A 259 -3.39 -9.26 -10.20
N ARG A 260 -4.44 -8.42 -10.16
CA ARG A 260 -5.23 -8.17 -8.93
C ARG A 260 -5.81 -9.46 -8.36
N LEU A 261 -6.32 -10.33 -9.23
CA LEU A 261 -6.87 -11.64 -8.83
C LEU A 261 -5.78 -12.58 -8.30
N GLU A 262 -4.59 -12.58 -8.91
CA GLU A 262 -3.46 -13.37 -8.46
C GLU A 262 -2.91 -12.86 -7.12
N GLU A 263 -2.90 -11.54 -6.93
CA GLU A 263 -2.50 -10.92 -5.67
C GLU A 263 -3.53 -11.19 -4.57
N LEU A 264 -4.83 -11.19 -4.87
CA LEU A 264 -5.86 -11.63 -3.94
C LEU A 264 -5.69 -13.11 -3.59
N ARG A 265 -5.49 -13.97 -4.59
CA ARG A 265 -5.21 -15.40 -4.38
C ARG A 265 -4.01 -15.59 -3.43
N CYS A 266 -2.96 -14.81 -3.62
CA CYS A 266 -1.79 -14.82 -2.72
C CYS A 266 -2.17 -14.38 -1.31
N ALA A 267 -2.88 -13.27 -1.17
CA ALA A 267 -3.22 -12.69 0.12
C ALA A 267 -4.06 -13.63 1.00
N ILE A 268 -4.95 -14.44 0.42
CA ILE A 268 -5.82 -15.38 1.16
C ILE A 268 -5.32 -16.84 1.11
N SER A 269 -4.20 -17.13 0.44
CA SER A 269 -3.70 -18.48 0.20
C SER A 269 -3.37 -19.23 1.49
N PRO A 270 -3.93 -20.44 1.71
CA PRO A 270 -3.48 -21.32 2.80
C PRO A 270 -1.98 -21.69 2.69
N GLU A 271 -1.45 -21.82 1.46
CA GLU A 271 -0.03 -22.11 1.22
C GLU A 271 0.87 -20.96 1.71
N VAL A 272 0.48 -19.70 1.45
CA VAL A 272 1.23 -18.54 1.92
C VAL A 272 1.16 -18.42 3.45
N LYS A 273 -0.02 -18.66 4.04
CA LYS A 273 -0.17 -18.69 5.51
C LYS A 273 0.71 -19.76 6.15
N GLN A 274 0.76 -20.95 5.56
CA GLN A 274 1.62 -22.01 6.06
C GLN A 274 3.09 -21.66 5.91
N TRP A 275 3.50 -21.05 4.78
CA TRP A 275 4.86 -20.56 4.59
C TRP A 275 5.26 -19.51 5.64
N ILE A 276 4.35 -18.59 6.01
CA ILE A 276 4.57 -17.61 7.09
C ILE A 276 4.81 -18.33 8.43
N ILE A 277 3.99 -19.34 8.75
CA ILE A 277 4.11 -20.13 9.99
C ILE A 277 5.43 -20.89 10.02
N ASP A 278 5.76 -21.62 8.95
CA ASP A 278 6.95 -22.45 8.85
C ASP A 278 8.25 -21.66 8.93
N ASN A 279 8.23 -20.40 8.46
CA ASN A 279 9.37 -19.49 8.50
C ASN A 279 9.35 -18.53 9.70
N GLN A 280 8.39 -18.68 10.60
CA GLN A 280 8.23 -17.85 11.81
C GLN A 280 8.20 -16.34 11.50
N ILE A 281 7.51 -15.96 10.43
CA ILE A 281 7.40 -14.58 9.98
C ILE A 281 6.30 -13.88 10.78
N GLU A 282 6.65 -12.80 11.45
CA GLU A 282 5.70 -11.95 12.17
C GLU A 282 5.01 -10.99 11.21
N LEU A 283 3.69 -11.10 11.08
CA LEU A 283 2.90 -10.11 10.36
C LEU A 283 2.75 -8.85 11.22
N VAL A 284 3.06 -7.70 10.66
CA VAL A 284 2.96 -6.38 11.29
C VAL A 284 2.30 -5.38 10.36
N ASN A 285 1.63 -4.38 10.89
CA ASN A 285 1.14 -3.27 10.10
C ASN A 285 2.19 -2.14 10.03
N GLN A 286 1.93 -1.09 9.24
CA GLN A 286 2.87 0.03 9.11
C GLN A 286 3.03 0.82 10.40
N ARG A 287 1.98 0.96 11.25
CA ARG A 287 2.07 1.62 12.56
C ARG A 287 2.97 0.85 13.52
N ASP A 288 2.87 -0.49 13.51
CA ASP A 288 3.74 -1.33 14.33
C ASP A 288 5.21 -1.08 14.01
N VAL A 289 5.53 -0.89 12.70
CA VAL A 289 6.87 -0.55 12.25
C VAL A 289 7.29 0.86 12.67
N ILE A 290 6.42 1.86 12.49
CA ILE A 290 6.72 3.28 12.70
C ILE A 290 6.85 3.60 14.18
N TYR A 291 5.90 3.09 15.00
CA TYR A 291 5.74 3.49 16.39
C TYR A 291 6.18 2.42 17.38
N GLY A 292 6.59 1.23 16.91
CA GLY A 292 6.96 0.11 17.77
C GLY A 292 5.75 -0.45 18.54
N THR A 293 4.56 -0.35 17.99
CA THR A 293 3.33 -0.96 18.53
C THR A 293 3.28 -2.46 18.21
N ASN A 294 2.22 -3.14 18.63
CA ASN A 294 2.00 -4.57 18.36
C ASN A 294 0.53 -4.82 17.98
N GLU A 295 -0.11 -3.84 17.38
CA GLU A 295 -1.57 -3.81 17.17
C GLU A 295 -2.05 -4.98 16.32
N TYR A 296 -1.32 -5.31 15.23
CA TYR A 296 -1.73 -6.40 14.36
C TYR A 296 -1.59 -7.76 15.05
N GLN A 297 -0.51 -8.02 15.75
CA GLN A 297 -0.31 -9.26 16.50
C GLN A 297 -1.26 -9.38 17.69
N ASP A 298 -1.61 -8.29 18.36
CA ASP A 298 -2.60 -8.29 19.44
C ASP A 298 -3.98 -8.67 18.91
N HIS A 299 -4.38 -8.17 17.73
CA HIS A 299 -5.57 -8.60 17.03
C HIS A 299 -5.53 -10.09 16.67
N LEU A 300 -4.45 -10.58 16.07
CA LEU A 300 -4.31 -12.01 15.75
C LEU A 300 -4.39 -12.89 16.99
N LYS A 301 -3.88 -12.43 18.11
CA LYS A 301 -3.99 -13.11 19.41
C LYS A 301 -5.43 -13.15 19.90
N GLU A 302 -6.15 -12.03 19.82
CA GLU A 302 -7.55 -11.91 20.25
C GLU A 302 -8.46 -12.89 19.51
N ILE A 303 -8.29 -13.01 18.20
CA ILE A 303 -9.06 -13.94 17.37
C ILE A 303 -8.50 -15.39 17.38
N ASN A 304 -7.46 -15.66 18.17
CA ASN A 304 -6.78 -16.95 18.22
C ASN A 304 -6.30 -17.45 16.84
N SER A 305 -5.76 -16.55 16.03
CA SER A 305 -5.27 -16.84 14.68
C SER A 305 -4.07 -17.79 14.70
N PRO A 306 -3.95 -18.72 13.74
CA PRO A 306 -2.72 -19.51 13.57
C PRO A 306 -1.52 -18.64 13.15
N LEU A 307 -1.77 -17.43 12.64
CA LEU A 307 -0.74 -16.46 12.25
C LEU A 307 -0.25 -15.59 13.43
N TRP A 308 -0.82 -15.75 14.62
CA TRP A 308 -0.25 -15.16 15.81
C TRP A 308 1.08 -15.83 16.16
N VAL A 309 2.13 -15.05 16.33
CA VAL A 309 3.49 -15.60 16.62
C VAL A 309 3.54 -16.49 17.85
N GLY A 310 2.64 -16.31 18.82
CA GLY A 310 2.53 -17.19 19.98
C GLY A 310 2.02 -18.60 19.66
N ASN A 311 1.36 -18.80 18.52
CA ASN A 311 0.90 -20.10 18.02
C ASN A 311 1.92 -20.76 17.08
N MET A 312 2.87 -20.00 16.55
CA MET A 312 3.95 -20.52 15.71
C MET A 312 4.95 -21.26 16.63
N LYS A 313 4.94 -22.58 16.56
CA LYS A 313 5.87 -23.40 17.35
C LYS A 313 7.28 -23.29 16.74
N GLY A 314 8.25 -22.94 17.57
CA GLY A 314 9.66 -23.05 17.25
C GLY A 314 10.12 -24.48 17.10
#